data_616e10e80c85e96912beb18f3bef3cf6
#
_entry.id   616e10e80c85e96912beb18f3bef3cf6
#
_cell.length_a   1.000
_cell.length_b   1.000
_cell.length_c   1.000
_cell.angle_alpha   90.00
_cell.angle_beta   90.00
_cell.angle_gamma   90.00
#
_symmetry.space_group_name_H-M   'P 1'
#
loop_
_entity.id
_entity.type
_entity.pdbx_description
1 polymer ?
#
loop_
_entity_poly.entity_id
_entity_poly.type
_entity_poly.pdbx_seq_one_letter_code
_entity_poly.pdbx_strand_id
1 'polypeptide(L)'
;MFRIDISKGEQFGSDFVSITPNAKIPALLDLSGEKPIRVFESAHILLYLVDKHHQLIPQTPKERTEVLNWLFWQTGAAPFLGGGFGHFFHYAKEKLEYPIDCFAMEAKRQLDLLDRELYQKPYIASNNYTIADIAIWAWYGQLAQDRVWNRAGLFLQVNHYEYIQARSHTIAKRPAVNRGLAANYQAIS
;
A
#
# COMPACT_ATOMS: atom_id res chain seq x y z
N MET A 1 14.28 9.41 -8.24
CA MET A 1 13.33 8.27 -8.20
C MET A 1 13.15 7.80 -9.63
N PHE A 2 13.25 6.50 -9.88
CA PHE A 2 13.17 5.91 -11.22
C PHE A 2 11.82 5.21 -11.39
N ARG A 3 11.25 5.32 -12.58
CA ARG A 3 10.04 4.59 -12.94
C ARG A 3 10.43 3.26 -13.57
N ILE A 4 9.81 2.19 -13.10
CA ILE A 4 9.86 0.87 -13.74
C ILE A 4 8.52 0.65 -14.42
N ASP A 5 8.52 0.55 -15.75
CA ASP A 5 7.30 0.26 -16.51
C ASP A 5 7.07 -1.25 -16.57
N ILE A 6 6.24 -1.73 -15.65
CA ILE A 6 5.93 -3.17 -15.56
C ILE A 6 5.13 -3.67 -16.77
N SER A 7 4.46 -2.78 -17.52
CA SER A 7 3.75 -3.17 -18.73
C SER A 7 4.69 -3.53 -19.89
N LYS A 8 5.94 -3.03 -19.83
CA LYS A 8 7.02 -3.33 -20.78
C LYS A 8 7.98 -4.43 -20.31
N GLY A 9 7.77 -4.95 -19.09
CA GLY A 9 8.65 -5.98 -18.54
C GLY A 9 9.98 -5.44 -17.97
N GLU A 10 10.12 -4.13 -17.76
CA GLU A 10 11.34 -3.50 -17.23
C GLU A 10 11.76 -4.05 -15.86
N GLN A 11 10.82 -4.58 -15.08
CA GLN A 11 11.09 -5.22 -13.79
C GLN A 11 11.96 -6.48 -13.89
N PHE A 12 12.11 -7.06 -15.07
CA PHE A 12 12.94 -8.24 -15.32
C PHE A 12 14.36 -7.88 -15.79
N GLY A 13 14.67 -6.59 -15.94
CA GLY A 13 16.02 -6.13 -16.29
C GLY A 13 17.04 -6.48 -15.20
N SER A 14 18.26 -6.83 -15.61
CA SER A 14 19.35 -7.30 -14.73
C SER A 14 19.62 -6.38 -13.55
N ASP A 15 19.63 -5.07 -13.79
CA ASP A 15 19.94 -4.06 -12.78
C ASP A 15 18.86 -3.99 -11.71
N PHE A 16 17.58 -4.03 -12.12
CA PHE A 16 16.47 -4.04 -11.17
C PHE A 16 16.40 -5.35 -10.38
N VAL A 17 16.60 -6.49 -11.04
CA VAL A 17 16.62 -7.81 -10.39
C VAL A 17 17.77 -7.93 -9.39
N SER A 18 18.91 -7.26 -9.63
CA SER A 18 20.02 -7.22 -8.67
C SER A 18 19.65 -6.58 -7.34
N ILE A 19 18.70 -5.61 -7.35
CA ILE A 19 18.19 -4.94 -6.16
C ILE A 19 17.06 -5.75 -5.52
N THR A 20 16.12 -6.23 -6.34
CA THR A 20 14.97 -7.03 -5.89
C THR A 20 14.84 -8.34 -6.66
N PRO A 21 15.25 -9.48 -6.07
CA PRO A 21 15.23 -10.77 -6.76
C PRO A 21 13.83 -11.26 -7.12
N ASN A 22 12.78 -10.71 -6.48
CA ASN A 22 11.39 -11.01 -6.80
C ASN A 22 10.86 -10.25 -8.01
N ALA A 23 11.67 -9.36 -8.63
CA ALA A 23 11.28 -8.55 -9.79
C ALA A 23 9.98 -7.77 -9.60
N LYS A 24 9.74 -7.26 -8.39
CA LYS A 24 8.55 -6.46 -8.04
C LYS A 24 8.91 -5.09 -7.51
N ILE A 25 8.12 -4.10 -7.90
CA ILE A 25 8.16 -2.75 -7.35
C ILE A 25 7.35 -2.69 -6.04
N PRO A 26 7.73 -1.80 -5.09
CA PRO A 26 8.89 -0.92 -5.09
C PRO A 26 10.17 -1.63 -4.64
N ALA A 27 11.32 -1.02 -4.99
CA ALA A 27 12.63 -1.35 -4.44
C ALA A 27 13.38 -0.07 -4.07
N LEU A 28 14.20 -0.13 -3.03
CA LEU A 28 15.03 0.96 -2.54
C LEU A 28 16.50 0.53 -2.54
N LEU A 29 17.37 1.37 -3.10
CA LEU A 29 18.82 1.27 -2.93
C LEU A 29 19.28 2.48 -2.12
N ASP A 30 19.69 2.25 -0.89
CA ASP A 30 20.25 3.29 -0.02
C ASP A 30 21.75 3.42 -0.24
N LEU A 31 22.15 4.60 -0.72
CA LEU A 31 23.54 4.95 -1.05
C LEU A 31 24.17 5.91 -0.01
N SER A 32 23.54 6.13 1.13
CA SER A 32 24.02 7.10 2.12
C SER A 32 25.13 6.60 3.03
N GLY A 33 25.39 5.30 3.04
CA GLY A 33 26.49 4.68 3.79
C GLY A 33 27.71 4.35 2.91
N GLU A 34 28.74 3.76 3.51
CA GLU A 34 29.96 3.32 2.79
C GLU A 34 29.67 2.24 1.73
N LYS A 35 28.68 1.41 1.97
CA LYS A 35 28.24 0.36 1.05
C LYS A 35 26.74 0.50 0.77
N PRO A 36 26.31 0.29 -0.49
CA PRO A 36 24.91 0.30 -0.83
C PRO A 36 24.11 -0.76 -0.04
N ILE A 37 22.94 -0.38 0.45
CA ILE A 37 21.99 -1.29 1.10
C ILE A 37 20.77 -1.42 0.19
N ARG A 38 20.48 -2.64 -0.26
CA ARG A 38 19.26 -2.93 -1.02
C ARG A 38 18.12 -3.29 -0.07
N VAL A 39 16.96 -2.68 -0.28
CA VAL A 39 15.75 -2.94 0.49
C VAL A 39 14.60 -3.19 -0.48
N PHE A 40 13.93 -4.29 -0.36
CA PHE A 40 12.75 -4.64 -1.15
C PHE A 40 11.61 -5.09 -0.22
N GLU A 41 10.42 -5.30 -0.75
CA GLU A 41 9.12 -5.39 -0.06
C GLU A 41 8.68 -4.03 0.52
N SER A 42 7.52 -3.55 0.10
CA SER A 42 7.03 -2.21 0.44
C SER A 42 6.95 -1.95 1.95
N ALA A 43 6.50 -2.94 2.73
CA ALA A 43 6.44 -2.84 4.18
C ALA A 43 7.84 -2.78 4.81
N HIS A 44 8.80 -3.56 4.28
CA HIS A 44 10.18 -3.52 4.76
C HIS A 44 10.85 -2.19 4.43
N ILE A 45 10.59 -1.61 3.25
CA ILE A 45 11.09 -0.28 2.90
C ILE A 45 10.57 0.77 3.90
N LEU A 46 9.29 0.73 4.25
CA LEU A 46 8.73 1.61 5.27
C LEU A 46 9.39 1.41 6.62
N LEU A 47 9.56 0.16 7.07
CA LEU A 47 10.21 -0.17 8.33
C LEU A 47 11.68 0.30 8.37
N TYR A 48 12.43 0.03 7.30
CA TYR A 48 13.81 0.49 7.15
C TYR A 48 13.94 2.01 7.29
N LEU A 49 13.05 2.76 6.62
CA LEU A 49 13.08 4.21 6.66
C LEU A 49 12.73 4.78 8.03
N VAL A 50 11.76 4.21 8.76
CA VAL A 50 11.41 4.70 10.11
C VAL A 50 12.46 4.34 11.13
N ASP A 51 13.13 3.19 10.99
CA ASP A 51 14.26 2.83 11.86
C ASP A 51 15.47 3.74 11.61
N LYS A 52 15.71 4.12 10.35
CA LYS A 52 16.78 5.06 9.98
C LYS A 52 16.51 6.50 10.45
N HIS A 53 15.26 6.96 10.39
CA HIS A 53 14.89 8.36 10.65
C HIS A 53 14.17 8.58 11.98
N HIS A 54 13.83 7.52 12.72
CA HIS A 54 13.15 7.56 14.03
C HIS A 54 11.83 8.35 14.02
N GLN A 55 11.06 8.24 12.93
CA GLN A 55 9.78 8.93 12.74
C GLN A 55 8.69 7.95 12.31
N LEU A 56 7.43 8.31 12.56
CA LEU A 56 6.25 7.57 12.10
C LEU A 56 6.13 6.13 12.65
N ILE A 57 6.82 5.85 13.74
CA ILE A 57 6.70 4.61 14.50
C ILE A 57 6.92 4.89 15.99
N PRO A 58 6.08 4.35 16.90
CA PRO A 58 6.27 4.48 18.34
C PRO A 58 7.54 3.77 18.80
N GLN A 59 8.10 4.27 19.91
CA GLN A 59 9.32 3.69 20.51
C GLN A 59 9.02 2.66 21.60
N THR A 60 7.82 2.68 22.19
CA THR A 60 7.47 1.67 23.20
C THR A 60 7.21 0.30 22.54
N PRO A 61 7.66 -0.81 23.15
CA PRO A 61 7.47 -2.14 22.56
C PRO A 61 6.02 -2.48 22.26
N LYS A 62 5.09 -2.11 23.16
CA LYS A 62 3.65 -2.38 23.00
C LYS A 62 3.07 -1.67 21.77
N GLU A 63 3.28 -0.36 21.67
CA GLU A 63 2.74 0.44 20.55
C GLU A 63 3.42 0.10 19.23
N ARG A 64 4.73 -0.14 19.25
CA ARG A 64 5.48 -0.58 18.07
C ARG A 64 4.95 -1.92 17.55
N THR A 65 4.67 -2.87 18.45
CA THR A 65 4.10 -4.17 18.07
C THR A 65 2.74 -3.99 17.39
N GLU A 66 1.89 -3.09 17.91
CA GLU A 66 0.59 -2.83 17.29
C GLU A 66 0.72 -2.26 15.87
N VAL A 67 1.66 -1.34 15.64
CA VAL A 67 1.96 -0.82 14.29
C VAL A 67 2.44 -1.92 13.36
N LEU A 68 3.31 -2.82 13.85
CA LEU A 68 3.83 -3.94 13.05
C LEU A 68 2.74 -4.98 12.74
N ASN A 69 1.82 -5.24 13.67
CA ASN A 69 0.66 -6.12 13.41
C ASN A 69 -0.11 -5.62 12.18
N TRP A 70 -0.45 -4.34 12.13
CA TRP A 70 -1.18 -3.76 11.00
C TRP A 70 -0.36 -3.63 9.72
N LEU A 71 0.95 -3.36 9.84
CA LEU A 71 1.84 -3.33 8.70
C LEU A 71 1.94 -4.71 8.01
N PHE A 72 2.13 -5.77 8.79
CA PHE A 72 2.20 -7.13 8.27
C PHE A 72 0.84 -7.68 7.86
N TRP A 73 -0.24 -7.31 8.55
CA TRP A 73 -1.60 -7.59 8.08
C TRP A 73 -1.81 -7.04 6.66
N GLN A 74 -1.45 -5.78 6.42
CA GLN A 74 -1.58 -5.17 5.10
C GLN A 74 -0.78 -5.92 4.03
N THR A 75 0.44 -6.36 4.34
CA THR A 75 1.28 -7.13 3.41
C THR A 75 0.63 -8.46 3.01
N GLY A 76 -0.03 -9.13 3.94
CA GLY A 76 -0.76 -10.37 3.68
C GLY A 76 -2.12 -10.16 2.99
N ALA A 77 -2.77 -9.02 3.25
CA ALA A 77 -4.11 -8.72 2.76
C ALA A 77 -4.14 -8.07 1.36
N ALA A 78 -3.20 -7.16 1.08
CA ALA A 78 -3.15 -6.41 -0.18
C ALA A 78 -3.08 -7.28 -1.45
N PRO A 79 -2.43 -8.45 -1.47
CA PRO A 79 -2.45 -9.34 -2.63
C PRO A 79 -3.85 -9.80 -3.04
N PHE A 80 -4.76 -10.00 -2.10
CA PHE A 80 -6.17 -10.35 -2.40
C PHE A 80 -6.90 -9.19 -3.06
N LEU A 81 -6.65 -7.96 -2.62
CA LEU A 81 -7.22 -6.77 -3.23
C LEU A 81 -6.59 -6.49 -4.59
N GLY A 82 -5.24 -6.40 -4.66
CA GLY A 82 -4.52 -6.01 -5.88
C GLY A 82 -4.39 -7.13 -6.89
N GLY A 83 -3.80 -8.26 -6.48
CA GLY A 83 -3.54 -9.41 -7.35
C GLY A 83 -4.77 -10.30 -7.58
N GLY A 84 -5.69 -10.33 -6.62
CA GLY A 84 -6.96 -11.03 -6.74
C GLY A 84 -8.04 -10.16 -7.39
N PHE A 85 -8.76 -9.38 -6.58
CA PHE A 85 -9.88 -8.58 -7.07
C PHE A 85 -9.49 -7.65 -8.23
N GLY A 86 -8.44 -6.84 -8.08
CA GLY A 86 -8.01 -5.91 -9.12
C GLY A 86 -7.65 -6.59 -10.43
N HIS A 87 -7.01 -7.77 -10.36
CA HIS A 87 -6.69 -8.53 -11.56
C HIS A 87 -7.96 -8.97 -12.30
N PHE A 88 -8.84 -9.69 -11.67
CA PHE A 88 -10.03 -10.24 -12.32
C PHE A 88 -11.07 -9.18 -12.67
N PHE A 89 -11.25 -8.18 -11.81
CA PHE A 89 -12.19 -7.10 -12.05
C PHE A 89 -11.74 -6.13 -13.15
N HIS A 90 -10.43 -5.78 -13.19
CA HIS A 90 -9.94 -4.73 -14.07
C HIS A 90 -9.02 -5.23 -15.19
N TYR A 91 -7.97 -6.00 -14.88
CA TYR A 91 -6.91 -6.32 -15.83
C TYR A 91 -7.20 -7.54 -16.70
N ALA A 92 -7.89 -8.56 -16.20
CA ALA A 92 -8.18 -9.78 -16.95
C ALA A 92 -9.01 -9.47 -18.20
N LYS A 93 -8.59 -10.04 -19.35
CA LYS A 93 -9.31 -9.89 -20.63
C LYS A 93 -10.68 -10.54 -20.57
N GLU A 94 -10.75 -11.74 -20.01
CA GLU A 94 -12.01 -12.45 -19.75
C GLU A 94 -12.54 -12.10 -18.37
N LYS A 95 -13.81 -11.69 -18.31
CA LYS A 95 -14.49 -11.39 -17.05
C LYS A 95 -15.19 -12.65 -16.55
N LEU A 96 -14.57 -13.29 -15.58
CA LEU A 96 -15.09 -14.49 -14.93
C LEU A 96 -15.77 -14.08 -13.62
N GLU A 97 -17.06 -14.35 -13.51
CA GLU A 97 -17.88 -13.94 -12.37
C GLU A 97 -17.38 -14.57 -11.05
N TYR A 98 -17.12 -15.86 -11.04
CA TYR A 98 -16.72 -16.58 -9.83
C TYR A 98 -15.46 -16.01 -9.14
N PRO A 99 -14.31 -15.83 -9.81
CA PRO A 99 -13.16 -15.24 -9.14
C PRO A 99 -13.36 -13.75 -8.78
N ILE A 100 -14.12 -12.99 -9.57
CA ILE A 100 -14.46 -11.60 -9.22
C ILE A 100 -15.23 -11.58 -7.90
N ASP A 101 -16.27 -12.39 -7.75
CA ASP A 101 -17.09 -12.44 -6.54
C ASP A 101 -16.31 -12.98 -5.34
N CYS A 102 -15.53 -14.02 -5.53
CA CYS A 102 -14.69 -14.60 -4.49
C CYS A 102 -13.72 -13.57 -3.89
N PHE A 103 -12.98 -12.86 -4.74
CA PHE A 103 -12.06 -11.83 -4.28
C PHE A 103 -12.76 -10.55 -3.81
N ALA A 104 -13.96 -10.24 -4.34
CA ALA A 104 -14.77 -9.14 -3.84
C ALA A 104 -15.27 -9.40 -2.41
N MET A 105 -15.67 -10.64 -2.08
CA MET A 105 -16.04 -11.00 -0.71
C MET A 105 -14.85 -10.80 0.26
N GLU A 106 -13.66 -11.24 -0.12
CA GLU A 106 -12.47 -11.03 0.72
C GLU A 106 -12.11 -9.54 0.84
N ALA A 107 -12.17 -8.77 -0.26
CA ALA A 107 -11.95 -7.33 -0.22
C ALA A 107 -12.95 -6.61 0.70
N LYS A 108 -14.23 -6.98 0.66
CA LYS A 108 -15.28 -6.45 1.56
C LYS A 108 -15.00 -6.84 3.02
N ARG A 109 -14.60 -8.07 3.29
CA ARG A 109 -14.22 -8.51 4.65
C ARG A 109 -13.04 -7.68 5.20
N GLN A 110 -12.08 -7.34 4.35
CA GLN A 110 -10.94 -6.48 4.72
C GLN A 110 -11.40 -5.04 4.99
N LEU A 111 -12.30 -4.50 4.16
CA LEU A 111 -12.90 -3.18 4.35
C LEU A 111 -13.72 -3.13 5.66
N ASP A 112 -14.55 -4.14 5.93
CA ASP A 112 -15.31 -4.24 7.19
C ASP A 112 -14.40 -4.22 8.42
N LEU A 113 -13.27 -4.96 8.37
CA LEU A 113 -12.29 -4.96 9.45
C LEU A 113 -11.68 -3.57 9.66
N LEU A 114 -11.22 -2.94 8.59
CA LEU A 114 -10.59 -1.62 8.67
C LEU A 114 -11.56 -0.54 9.15
N ASP A 115 -12.79 -0.55 8.66
CA ASP A 115 -13.81 0.44 9.05
C ASP A 115 -14.15 0.34 10.53
N ARG A 116 -14.37 -0.88 11.04
CA ARG A 116 -14.62 -1.16 12.46
C ARG A 116 -13.47 -0.70 13.35
N GLU A 117 -12.23 -0.95 12.97
CA GLU A 117 -11.07 -0.52 13.75
C GLU A 117 -10.90 1.01 13.75
N LEU A 118 -11.14 1.66 12.62
CA LEU A 118 -11.07 3.10 12.46
C LEU A 118 -12.23 3.85 13.14
N TYR A 119 -13.33 3.17 13.47
CA TYR A 119 -14.38 3.72 14.34
C TYR A 119 -13.84 4.09 15.72
N GLN A 120 -12.95 3.27 16.26
CA GLN A 120 -12.44 3.40 17.64
C GLN A 120 -11.20 4.28 17.76
N LYS A 121 -10.49 4.51 16.66
CA LYS A 121 -9.16 5.17 16.68
C LYS A 121 -9.02 6.17 15.53
N PRO A 122 -8.27 7.27 15.74
CA PRO A 122 -7.99 8.20 14.67
C PRO A 122 -7.07 7.64 13.58
N TYR A 123 -6.24 6.63 13.87
CA TYR A 123 -5.39 5.90 12.93
C TYR A 123 -5.40 4.41 13.25
N ILE A 124 -5.01 3.57 12.30
CA ILE A 124 -5.26 2.13 12.40
C ILE A 124 -4.59 1.47 13.62
N ALA A 125 -3.40 1.90 13.97
CA ALA A 125 -2.63 1.28 15.07
C ALA A 125 -2.67 2.09 16.37
N SER A 126 -2.96 3.41 16.31
CA SER A 126 -2.85 4.29 17.49
C SER A 126 -3.55 5.64 17.26
N ASN A 127 -3.33 6.58 18.18
CA ASN A 127 -3.76 7.96 18.02
C ASN A 127 -2.85 8.79 17.09
N ASN A 128 -1.73 8.21 16.63
CA ASN A 128 -0.77 8.89 15.78
C ASN A 128 -0.67 8.20 14.41
N TYR A 129 -0.41 9.02 13.39
CA TYR A 129 -0.14 8.54 12.02
C TYR A 129 1.18 7.78 11.95
N THR A 130 1.16 6.58 11.43
CA THR A 130 2.29 5.65 11.39
C THR A 130 2.49 5.03 10.00
N ILE A 131 3.54 4.21 9.85
CA ILE A 131 3.78 3.44 8.63
C ILE A 131 2.67 2.44 8.30
N ALA A 132 1.92 1.97 9.29
CA ALA A 132 0.75 1.12 9.05
C ALA A 132 -0.32 1.87 8.25
N ASP A 133 -0.57 3.14 8.60
CA ASP A 133 -1.52 3.99 7.86
C ASP A 133 -1.03 4.29 6.45
N ILE A 134 0.28 4.49 6.25
CA ILE A 134 0.88 4.69 4.93
C ILE A 134 0.63 3.47 4.04
N ALA A 135 0.94 2.28 4.55
CA ALA A 135 0.80 1.03 3.81
C ALA A 135 -0.67 0.74 3.44
N ILE A 136 -1.58 0.89 4.41
CA ILE A 136 -3.02 0.69 4.21
C ILE A 136 -3.60 1.72 3.24
N TRP A 137 -3.25 2.99 3.40
CA TRP A 137 -3.77 4.06 2.55
C TRP A 137 -3.34 3.90 1.08
N ALA A 138 -2.15 3.36 0.82
CA ALA A 138 -1.67 3.12 -0.54
C ALA A 138 -2.60 2.21 -1.37
N TRP A 139 -3.40 1.37 -0.74
CA TRP A 139 -4.37 0.47 -1.37
C TRP A 139 -5.82 0.88 -1.06
N TYR A 140 -6.22 0.77 0.18
CA TYR A 140 -7.62 0.98 0.59
C TYR A 140 -8.03 2.47 0.54
N GLY A 141 -7.09 3.38 0.83
CA GLY A 141 -7.33 4.81 0.70
C GLY A 141 -7.45 5.26 -0.76
N GLN A 142 -6.65 4.69 -1.67
CA GLN A 142 -6.78 4.97 -3.09
C GLN A 142 -8.09 4.44 -3.66
N LEU A 143 -8.50 3.24 -3.22
CA LEU A 143 -9.79 2.65 -3.56
C LEU A 143 -10.95 3.52 -3.07
N ALA A 144 -10.88 4.02 -1.83
CA ALA A 144 -11.89 4.88 -1.23
C ALA A 144 -12.03 6.25 -1.93
N GLN A 145 -11.03 6.67 -2.69
CA GLN A 145 -11.02 7.91 -3.47
C GLN A 145 -11.22 7.70 -4.98
N ASP A 146 -11.67 6.51 -5.38
CA ASP A 146 -11.86 6.13 -6.80
C ASP A 146 -10.60 6.37 -7.68
N ARG A 147 -9.40 6.23 -7.10
CA ARG A 147 -8.13 6.42 -7.80
C ARG A 147 -7.53 5.15 -8.38
N VAL A 148 -8.13 4.00 -8.10
CA VAL A 148 -7.73 2.69 -8.62
C VAL A 148 -8.93 2.00 -9.22
N TRP A 149 -8.72 1.33 -10.35
CA TRP A 149 -9.69 0.49 -11.06
C TRP A 149 -11.09 1.12 -11.22
N ASN A 150 -11.33 1.73 -12.36
CA ASN A 150 -12.59 2.42 -12.66
C ASN A 150 -13.82 1.62 -12.16
N ARG A 151 -14.68 2.28 -11.38
CA ARG A 151 -15.91 1.72 -10.75
C ARG A 151 -15.69 0.64 -9.68
N ALA A 152 -14.45 0.34 -9.27
CA ALA A 152 -14.17 -0.65 -8.23
C ALA A 152 -14.77 -0.23 -6.87
N GLY A 153 -14.65 1.04 -6.52
CA GLY A 153 -15.25 1.59 -5.29
C GLY A 153 -16.78 1.41 -5.26
N LEU A 154 -17.45 1.64 -6.39
CA LEU A 154 -18.90 1.41 -6.53
C LEU A 154 -19.25 -0.08 -6.40
N PHE A 155 -18.52 -0.96 -7.09
CA PHE A 155 -18.75 -2.40 -7.06
C PHE A 155 -18.57 -2.99 -5.64
N LEU A 156 -17.54 -2.55 -4.94
CA LEU A 156 -17.26 -2.94 -3.56
C LEU A 156 -18.09 -2.16 -2.53
N GLN A 157 -18.90 -1.20 -2.96
CA GLN A 157 -19.74 -0.34 -2.11
C GLN A 157 -18.92 0.42 -1.06
N VAL A 158 -17.75 0.94 -1.44
CA VAL A 158 -16.80 1.56 -0.51
C VAL A 158 -17.34 2.82 0.16
N ASN A 159 -18.35 3.45 -0.44
CA ASN A 159 -19.09 4.57 0.16
C ASN A 159 -19.85 4.23 1.45
N HIS A 160 -20.10 2.94 1.75
CA HIS A 160 -20.74 2.50 2.99
C HIS A 160 -19.76 2.39 4.17
N TYR A 161 -18.46 2.47 3.93
CA TYR A 161 -17.40 2.40 4.94
C TYR A 161 -17.00 3.82 5.37
N GLU A 162 -17.77 4.42 6.27
CA GLU A 162 -17.69 5.84 6.63
C GLU A 162 -16.32 6.23 7.22
N TYR A 163 -15.77 5.35 8.07
CA TYR A 163 -14.49 5.64 8.76
C TYR A 163 -13.29 5.50 7.83
N ILE A 164 -13.31 4.55 6.89
CA ILE A 164 -12.31 4.46 5.81
C ILE A 164 -12.37 5.71 4.94
N GLN A 165 -13.57 6.14 4.53
CA GLN A 165 -13.76 7.34 3.72
C GLN A 165 -13.20 8.58 4.42
N ALA A 166 -13.62 8.82 5.66
CA ALA A 166 -13.17 9.96 6.46
C ALA A 166 -11.63 9.95 6.64
N ARG A 167 -11.08 8.78 6.96
CA ARG A 167 -9.64 8.62 7.18
C ARG A 167 -8.85 8.79 5.89
N SER A 168 -9.34 8.21 4.81
CA SER A 168 -8.70 8.37 3.49
C SER A 168 -8.59 9.84 3.09
N HIS A 169 -9.65 10.63 3.26
CA HIS A 169 -9.63 12.07 3.00
C HIS A 169 -8.68 12.83 3.92
N THR A 170 -8.62 12.45 5.19
CA THR A 170 -7.71 13.08 6.17
C THR A 170 -6.25 12.85 5.78
N ILE A 171 -5.89 11.62 5.41
CA ILE A 171 -4.53 11.28 5.00
C ILE A 171 -4.17 11.96 3.66
N ALA A 172 -5.09 12.00 2.71
CA ALA A 172 -4.89 12.67 1.42
C ALA A 172 -4.55 14.17 1.55
N LYS A 173 -5.01 14.84 2.60
CA LYS A 173 -4.72 16.27 2.85
C LYS A 173 -3.31 16.51 3.40
N ARG A 174 -2.57 15.47 3.80
CA ARG A 174 -1.23 15.63 4.34
C ARG A 174 -0.26 16.15 3.28
N PRO A 175 0.53 17.21 3.56
CA PRO A 175 1.45 17.77 2.56
C PRO A 175 2.46 16.76 2.02
N ALA A 176 2.95 15.84 2.87
CA ALA A 176 3.88 14.79 2.45
C ALA A 176 3.23 13.78 1.49
N VAL A 177 1.95 13.45 1.69
CA VAL A 177 1.19 12.58 0.79
C VAL A 177 1.01 13.25 -0.57
N ASN A 178 0.65 14.53 -0.58
CA ASN A 178 0.52 15.30 -1.83
C ASN A 178 1.84 15.39 -2.60
N ARG A 179 2.97 15.62 -1.90
CA ARG A 179 4.29 15.58 -2.54
C ARG A 179 4.62 14.20 -3.13
N GLY A 180 4.28 13.13 -2.39
CA GLY A 180 4.48 11.76 -2.87
C GLY A 180 3.65 11.44 -4.12
N LEU A 181 2.39 11.87 -4.17
CA LEU A 181 1.51 11.68 -5.33
C LEU A 181 1.96 12.51 -6.55
N ALA A 182 2.58 13.66 -6.32
CA ALA A 182 3.12 14.54 -7.36
C ALA A 182 4.56 14.23 -7.74
N ALA A 183 5.15 13.15 -7.23
CA ALA A 183 6.55 12.83 -7.49
C ALA A 183 6.79 12.55 -8.98
N ASN A 184 7.74 13.27 -9.57
CA ASN A 184 8.19 13.04 -10.93
C ASN A 184 9.21 11.90 -10.95
N TYR A 185 9.03 10.98 -11.87
CA TYR A 185 9.94 9.86 -12.08
C TYR A 185 10.89 10.18 -13.24
N GLN A 186 12.17 9.85 -13.02
CA GLN A 186 13.16 9.87 -14.11
C GLN A 186 13.03 8.55 -14.89
N ALA A 187 13.14 8.63 -16.23
CA ALA A 187 13.29 7.42 -17.03
C ALA A 187 14.64 6.77 -16.71
N ILE A 188 14.68 5.46 -16.71
CA ILE A 188 15.95 4.71 -16.68
C ILE A 188 16.53 4.84 -18.09
N SER A 189 17.71 5.45 -18.18
CA SER A 189 18.49 5.56 -19.42
C SER A 189 19.21 4.27 -19.72
#